data_52ce4fd80c1ed0d6556cd4819fe3913b
#
_entry.id   52ce4fd80c1ed0d6556cd4819fe3913b
#
_cell.length_a   1.000
_cell.length_b   1.000
_cell.length_c   1.000
_cell.angle_alpha   90.00
_cell.angle_beta   90.00
_cell.angle_gamma   90.00
#
_symmetry.space_group_name_H-M   'P 1'
#
loop_
_entity.id
_entity.type
_entity.pdbx_description
1 polymer ?
#
loop_
_entity_poly.entity_id
_entity_poly.type
_entity_poly.pdbx_seq_one_letter_code
_entity_poly.pdbx_strand_id
1 'polypeptide(L)'
;MLALLRKFVSGVFGFEALVLLPMLPIAIVIVQRSGYHNPRLSVIYFYLGAAAITTLGAAFAAAWWIVKSSTPASRIWGMLASLVNILLSIPFVLYVPFRFGTLLWLIPISGIAGVYLFSRPIEQTGSAQRRQKSRPIPGDGTSVLVNMLPWVVGTVGGIAGYAWCAQWCNANGVPRSHGLAYYAQISLVLLIVTLIHETGHAIAAWGVGMKIRAFVVGPFQFRMREDKWGFKFDLAQTFSANGATGAVHTNPHQPVWCDLLMIVAGPMINLATGTMTLCVVFLIEPESSLQAGGMLFLFSIYSLLACATNLIPFRTGGQYSDGAKIYQLLAGGPFAALHGALSVVTSSLVTPLRPRDYNIELMEHAVAGGAAQGKQLMLLYLFRYQHFLDCGQLPEAALALTEAETIYHQYASEIPAELHLGFVFGNAYVKRDAVGARAWWQRMEEKKPTRFNADYWLAHSAFHWIEGDFYAANDSWHKGAAMAMQLPKAGAYEFDRYRYVLLRQALDQSSALQRNRIDNLDANGGDLALQSA
;
A
#
# COMPACT_ATOMS: atom_id res chain seq x y z
N MET A 1 -36.91 14.01 -4.51
CA MET A 1 -36.21 15.12 -3.87
C MET A 1 -34.77 14.82 -3.56
N LEU A 2 -34.41 13.79 -2.79
CA LEU A 2 -33.02 13.45 -2.42
C LEU A 2 -32.11 13.17 -3.63
N ALA A 3 -32.59 12.48 -4.66
CA ALA A 3 -31.80 12.21 -5.88
C ALA A 3 -31.50 13.51 -6.65
N LEU A 4 -32.42 14.46 -6.68
CA LEU A 4 -32.22 15.76 -7.30
C LEU A 4 -31.21 16.60 -6.51
N LEU A 5 -31.31 16.58 -5.17
CA LEU A 5 -30.38 17.25 -4.27
C LEU A 5 -28.96 16.69 -4.39
N ARG A 6 -28.82 15.37 -4.52
CA ARG A 6 -27.51 14.73 -4.79
C ARG A 6 -26.91 15.17 -6.12
N LYS A 7 -27.72 15.25 -7.18
CA LYS A 7 -27.27 15.75 -8.48
C LYS A 7 -26.83 17.20 -8.39
N PHE A 8 -27.57 18.04 -7.66
CA PHE A 8 -27.24 19.44 -7.43
C PHE A 8 -25.91 19.59 -6.66
N VAL A 9 -25.78 18.95 -5.48
CA VAL A 9 -24.57 19.02 -4.66
C VAL A 9 -23.35 18.46 -5.42
N SER A 10 -23.51 17.33 -6.11
CA SER A 10 -22.47 16.76 -6.96
C SER A 10 -22.10 17.67 -8.13
N GLY A 11 -23.08 18.34 -8.73
CA GLY A 11 -22.83 19.29 -9.83
C GLY A 11 -22.06 20.52 -9.36
N VAL A 12 -22.44 21.08 -8.19
CA VAL A 12 -21.74 22.25 -7.64
C VAL A 12 -20.31 21.90 -7.22
N PHE A 13 -20.08 20.79 -6.52
CA PHE A 13 -18.74 20.35 -6.14
C PHE A 13 -17.86 20.05 -7.36
N GLY A 14 -18.43 19.44 -8.41
CA GLY A 14 -17.72 19.21 -9.66
C GLY A 14 -17.36 20.50 -10.39
N PHE A 15 -18.28 21.47 -10.38
CA PHE A 15 -18.05 22.81 -10.97
C PHE A 15 -16.99 23.58 -10.18
N GLU A 16 -17.05 23.56 -8.83
CA GLU A 16 -16.05 24.20 -7.98
C GLU A 16 -14.65 23.62 -8.21
N ALA A 17 -14.53 22.28 -8.29
CA ALA A 17 -13.26 21.64 -8.62
C ALA A 17 -12.76 22.05 -10.02
N LEU A 18 -13.63 22.09 -11.01
CA LEU A 18 -13.31 22.42 -12.39
C LEU A 18 -12.93 23.88 -12.57
N VAL A 19 -13.52 24.79 -11.79
CA VAL A 19 -13.25 26.24 -11.86
C VAL A 19 -12.04 26.62 -10.99
N LEU A 20 -11.94 26.09 -9.77
CA LEU A 20 -10.89 26.48 -8.84
C LEU A 20 -9.51 25.96 -9.26
N LEU A 21 -9.42 24.75 -9.80
CA LEU A 21 -8.14 24.19 -10.23
C LEU A 21 -7.48 24.98 -11.39
N PRO A 22 -8.21 25.38 -12.45
CA PRO A 22 -7.64 26.21 -13.52
C PRO A 22 -7.47 27.70 -13.16
N MET A 23 -8.20 28.20 -12.15
CA MET A 23 -8.04 29.62 -11.72
C MET A 23 -6.70 29.90 -11.04
N LEU A 24 -6.02 28.88 -10.56
CA LEU A 24 -4.72 29.03 -9.92
C LEU A 24 -3.67 29.72 -10.82
N PRO A 25 -3.41 29.25 -12.06
CA PRO A 25 -2.49 29.95 -12.97
C PRO A 25 -2.97 31.36 -13.33
N ILE A 26 -4.26 31.57 -13.47
CA ILE A 26 -4.84 32.88 -13.80
C ILE A 26 -4.64 33.87 -12.65
N ALA A 27 -4.87 33.43 -11.40
CA ALA A 27 -4.62 34.25 -10.22
C ALA A 27 -3.13 34.61 -10.09
N ILE A 28 -2.22 33.70 -10.45
CA ILE A 28 -0.77 33.95 -10.50
C ILE A 28 -0.46 35.13 -11.47
N VAL A 29 -1.01 35.09 -12.68
CA VAL A 29 -0.78 36.11 -13.69
C VAL A 29 -1.38 37.47 -13.29
N ILE A 30 -2.56 37.49 -12.66
CA ILE A 30 -3.22 38.73 -12.21
C ILE A 30 -2.41 39.42 -11.11
N VAL A 31 -1.92 38.67 -10.10
CA VAL A 31 -1.12 39.25 -9.02
C VAL A 31 0.23 39.76 -9.54
N GLN A 32 0.85 39.06 -10.47
CA GLN A 32 2.10 39.52 -11.13
C GLN A 32 1.94 40.84 -11.88
N ARG A 33 0.75 41.12 -12.44
CA ARG A 33 0.48 42.35 -13.21
C ARG A 33 -0.03 43.53 -12.40
N SER A 34 -0.56 43.29 -11.19
CA SER A 34 -1.29 44.31 -10.44
C SER A 34 -0.44 45.27 -9.59
N GLY A 35 0.90 45.23 -9.69
CA GLY A 35 1.82 46.27 -9.17
C GLY A 35 1.51 46.80 -7.76
N TYR A 36 1.33 45.93 -6.79
CA TYR A 36 0.94 46.30 -5.41
C TYR A 36 2.05 47.09 -4.71
N HIS A 37 1.68 48.13 -3.99
CA HIS A 37 2.57 49.02 -3.22
C HIS A 37 3.32 48.34 -2.06
N ASN A 38 2.98 47.09 -1.69
CA ASN A 38 3.74 46.31 -0.73
C ASN A 38 3.88 44.86 -1.21
N PRO A 39 4.96 44.53 -1.94
CA PRO A 39 5.13 43.22 -2.58
C PRO A 39 5.19 42.04 -1.60
N ARG A 40 5.61 42.26 -0.34
CA ARG A 40 5.74 41.17 0.65
C ARG A 40 4.38 40.67 1.15
N LEU A 41 3.46 41.57 1.48
CA LEU A 41 2.12 41.22 1.99
C LEU A 41 1.22 40.62 0.89
N SER A 42 1.27 41.16 -0.31
CA SER A 42 0.49 40.65 -1.46
C SER A 42 0.91 39.22 -1.85
N VAL A 43 2.20 38.91 -1.74
CA VAL A 43 2.77 37.60 -1.98
C VAL A 43 2.28 36.58 -0.95
N ILE A 44 2.29 36.91 0.36
CA ILE A 44 1.81 36.03 1.42
C ILE A 44 0.32 35.71 1.25
N TYR A 45 -0.52 36.72 1.04
CA TYR A 45 -1.96 36.53 0.84
C TYR A 45 -2.27 35.75 -0.42
N PHE A 46 -1.49 35.98 -1.49
CA PHE A 46 -1.61 35.23 -2.71
C PHE A 46 -1.32 33.73 -2.50
N TYR A 47 -0.25 33.38 -1.77
CA TYR A 47 0.13 31.99 -1.60
C TYR A 47 -0.76 31.27 -0.59
N LEU A 48 -1.19 31.93 0.45
CA LEU A 48 -2.23 31.40 1.33
C LEU A 48 -3.52 31.14 0.55
N GLY A 49 -3.89 32.08 -0.34
CA GLY A 49 -5.03 31.93 -1.25
C GLY A 49 -4.84 30.78 -2.25
N ALA A 50 -3.67 30.67 -2.87
CA ALA A 50 -3.36 29.60 -3.82
C ALA A 50 -3.31 28.23 -3.16
N ALA A 51 -2.67 28.11 -1.99
CA ALA A 51 -2.65 26.86 -1.21
C ALA A 51 -4.07 26.49 -0.76
N ALA A 52 -4.85 27.45 -0.27
CA ALA A 52 -6.25 27.24 0.07
C ALA A 52 -7.09 26.79 -1.11
N ILE A 53 -6.96 27.46 -2.27
CA ILE A 53 -7.69 27.10 -3.50
C ILE A 53 -7.31 25.72 -4.01
N THR A 54 -6.02 25.34 -3.96
CA THR A 54 -5.56 24.01 -4.40
C THR A 54 -6.07 22.92 -3.47
N THR A 55 -5.96 23.15 -2.15
CA THR A 55 -6.45 22.21 -1.14
C THR A 55 -7.96 22.04 -1.22
N LEU A 56 -8.68 23.12 -1.45
CA LEU A 56 -10.13 23.15 -1.67
C LEU A 56 -10.53 22.45 -2.97
N GLY A 57 -9.87 22.74 -4.08
CA GLY A 57 -10.13 22.09 -5.35
C GLY A 57 -9.95 20.58 -5.27
N ALA A 58 -8.89 20.12 -4.58
CA ALA A 58 -8.65 18.71 -4.33
C ALA A 58 -9.71 18.10 -3.40
N ALA A 59 -10.10 18.82 -2.32
CA ALA A 59 -11.14 18.39 -1.40
C ALA A 59 -12.51 18.29 -2.09
N PHE A 60 -12.85 19.24 -2.97
CA PHE A 60 -14.09 19.21 -3.73
C PHE A 60 -14.11 18.13 -4.82
N ALA A 61 -12.98 17.88 -5.48
CA ALA A 61 -12.87 16.75 -6.41
C ALA A 61 -13.08 15.41 -5.68
N ALA A 62 -12.49 15.26 -4.50
CA ALA A 62 -12.70 14.11 -3.65
C ALA A 62 -14.17 14.03 -3.18
N ALA A 63 -14.77 15.13 -2.74
CA ALA A 63 -16.16 15.19 -2.30
C ALA A 63 -17.14 14.89 -3.44
N TRP A 64 -16.93 15.44 -4.64
CA TRP A 64 -17.71 15.13 -5.83
C TRP A 64 -17.71 13.63 -6.15
N TRP A 65 -16.55 13.00 -6.05
CA TRP A 65 -16.41 11.57 -6.27
C TRP A 65 -17.14 10.75 -5.19
N ILE A 66 -17.00 11.15 -3.93
CA ILE A 66 -17.59 10.49 -2.76
C ILE A 66 -19.12 10.56 -2.79
N VAL A 67 -19.71 11.71 -3.16
CA VAL A 67 -21.16 11.88 -3.32
C VAL A 67 -21.74 10.92 -4.36
N LYS A 68 -20.95 10.58 -5.37
CA LYS A 68 -21.35 9.66 -6.44
C LYS A 68 -21.34 8.18 -6.00
N SER A 69 -20.59 7.82 -4.95
CA SER A 69 -20.34 6.42 -4.55
C SER A 69 -21.36 5.80 -3.60
N SER A 70 -22.24 6.56 -2.95
CA SER A 70 -23.35 6.09 -2.09
C SER A 70 -22.97 5.20 -0.90
N THR A 71 -21.72 5.27 -0.39
CA THR A 71 -21.25 4.45 0.74
C THR A 71 -21.48 5.13 2.10
N PRO A 72 -21.51 4.38 3.24
CA PRO A 72 -21.57 4.99 4.57
C PRO A 72 -20.44 5.98 4.85
N ALA A 73 -19.22 5.68 4.39
CA ALA A 73 -18.07 6.57 4.50
C ALA A 73 -18.28 7.89 3.72
N SER A 74 -19.05 7.87 2.60
CA SER A 74 -19.36 9.08 1.84
C SER A 74 -20.13 10.12 2.64
N ARG A 75 -20.84 9.72 3.70
CA ARG A 75 -21.59 10.64 4.56
C ARG A 75 -20.68 11.52 5.39
N ILE A 76 -19.69 10.94 6.07
CA ILE A 76 -18.74 11.67 6.93
C ILE A 76 -17.93 12.66 6.08
N TRP A 77 -17.37 12.19 4.98
CA TRP A 77 -16.56 13.03 4.11
C TRP A 77 -17.37 14.08 3.35
N GLY A 78 -18.58 13.73 2.89
CA GLY A 78 -19.49 14.68 2.30
C GLY A 78 -19.91 15.77 3.29
N MET A 79 -20.12 15.42 4.55
CA MET A 79 -20.44 16.36 5.62
C MET A 79 -19.25 17.27 5.96
N LEU A 80 -18.04 16.72 6.06
CA LEU A 80 -16.81 17.49 6.28
C LEU A 80 -16.54 18.46 5.11
N ALA A 81 -16.63 18.00 3.87
CA ALA A 81 -16.46 18.85 2.69
C ALA A 81 -17.52 19.97 2.66
N SER A 82 -18.77 19.66 3.03
CA SER A 82 -19.85 20.66 3.09
C SER A 82 -19.62 21.70 4.19
N LEU A 83 -19.11 21.29 5.36
CA LEU A 83 -18.76 22.21 6.45
C LEU A 83 -17.57 23.10 6.07
N VAL A 84 -16.53 22.53 5.43
CA VAL A 84 -15.39 23.28 4.91
C VAL A 84 -15.87 24.31 3.88
N ASN A 85 -16.79 23.93 3.00
CA ASN A 85 -17.36 24.84 2.00
C ASN A 85 -18.12 26.01 2.65
N ILE A 86 -18.92 25.77 3.69
CA ILE A 86 -19.59 26.84 4.45
C ILE A 86 -18.55 27.78 5.07
N LEU A 87 -17.58 27.23 5.81
CA LEU A 87 -16.58 28.02 6.54
C LEU A 87 -15.74 28.91 5.63
N LEU A 88 -15.36 28.40 4.46
CA LEU A 88 -14.51 29.12 3.52
C LEU A 88 -15.27 30.11 2.64
N SER A 89 -16.57 29.92 2.46
CA SER A 89 -17.41 30.89 1.77
C SER A 89 -17.71 32.14 2.59
N ILE A 90 -17.64 32.09 3.93
CA ILE A 90 -17.93 33.22 4.82
C ILE A 90 -17.07 34.45 4.48
N PRO A 91 -15.73 34.37 4.37
CA PRO A 91 -14.93 35.55 4.00
C PRO A 91 -15.26 36.10 2.62
N PHE A 92 -15.55 35.23 1.64
CA PHE A 92 -15.90 35.65 0.29
C PHE A 92 -17.23 36.37 0.24
N VAL A 93 -18.23 35.89 0.99
CA VAL A 93 -19.55 36.52 1.09
C VAL A 93 -19.46 37.89 1.77
N LEU A 94 -18.57 38.03 2.75
CA LEU A 94 -18.42 39.28 3.51
C LEU A 94 -17.59 40.35 2.78
N TYR A 95 -16.65 39.95 1.90
CA TYR A 95 -15.68 40.88 1.29
C TYR A 95 -15.91 41.16 -0.19
N VAL A 96 -16.74 40.39 -0.92
CA VAL A 96 -16.97 40.60 -2.36
C VAL A 96 -18.19 41.47 -2.57
N PRO A 97 -18.07 42.64 -3.28
CA PRO A 97 -19.20 43.53 -3.56
C PRO A 97 -20.33 42.80 -4.30
N PHE A 98 -21.55 43.09 -3.94
CA PHE A 98 -22.81 42.43 -4.31
C PHE A 98 -23.03 42.21 -5.82
N ARG A 99 -22.33 42.90 -6.69
CA ARG A 99 -22.52 42.86 -8.16
C ARG A 99 -21.90 41.61 -8.84
N PHE A 100 -20.95 40.94 -8.22
CA PHE A 100 -20.37 39.67 -8.70
C PHE A 100 -20.78 38.44 -7.88
N GLY A 101 -21.59 38.65 -6.85
CA GLY A 101 -21.77 37.70 -5.76
C GLY A 101 -22.89 36.67 -5.95
N THR A 102 -23.77 36.79 -6.93
CA THR A 102 -24.92 35.86 -7.02
C THR A 102 -24.50 34.41 -7.28
N LEU A 103 -23.46 34.16 -8.06
CA LEU A 103 -22.90 32.83 -8.26
C LEU A 103 -22.14 32.30 -7.03
N LEU A 104 -21.52 33.18 -6.24
CA LEU A 104 -20.78 32.79 -5.03
C LEU A 104 -21.70 32.32 -3.91
N TRP A 105 -22.97 32.73 -3.89
CA TRP A 105 -23.97 32.21 -2.96
C TRP A 105 -24.34 30.73 -3.18
N LEU A 106 -24.05 30.17 -4.36
CA LEU A 106 -24.24 28.74 -4.61
C LEU A 106 -23.29 27.90 -3.74
N ILE A 107 -22.14 28.44 -3.32
CA ILE A 107 -21.15 27.75 -2.52
C ILE A 107 -21.70 27.44 -1.10
N PRO A 108 -22.11 28.44 -0.27
CA PRO A 108 -22.69 28.15 1.03
C PRO A 108 -24.03 27.39 0.93
N ILE A 109 -24.84 27.64 -0.11
CA ILE A 109 -26.07 26.90 -0.34
C ILE A 109 -25.80 25.42 -0.59
N SER A 110 -24.80 25.10 -1.42
CA SER A 110 -24.40 23.72 -1.67
C SER A 110 -23.83 23.05 -0.41
N GLY A 111 -23.08 23.80 0.42
CA GLY A 111 -22.60 23.36 1.70
C GLY A 111 -23.73 22.99 2.67
N ILE A 112 -24.71 23.88 2.84
CA ILE A 112 -25.90 23.63 3.68
C ILE A 112 -26.71 22.45 3.16
N ALA A 113 -26.93 22.39 1.84
CA ALA A 113 -27.63 21.28 1.20
C ALA A 113 -26.87 19.95 1.37
N GLY A 114 -25.55 19.99 1.32
CA GLY A 114 -24.67 18.86 1.58
C GLY A 114 -24.76 18.37 3.02
N VAL A 115 -24.66 19.26 4.02
CA VAL A 115 -24.86 18.89 5.44
C VAL A 115 -26.20 18.22 5.64
N TYR A 116 -27.28 18.79 5.08
CA TYR A 116 -28.61 18.20 5.16
C TYR A 116 -28.70 16.82 4.50
N LEU A 117 -28.11 16.66 3.31
CA LEU A 117 -28.08 15.40 2.57
C LEU A 117 -27.36 14.29 3.34
N PHE A 118 -26.18 14.61 3.89
CA PHE A 118 -25.33 13.62 4.54
C PHE A 118 -25.67 13.35 6.00
N SER A 119 -26.45 14.22 6.66
CA SER A 119 -26.94 13.99 8.02
C SER A 119 -28.08 12.95 8.10
N ARG A 120 -28.79 12.71 6.98
CA ARG A 120 -29.88 11.73 6.96
C ARG A 120 -29.40 10.29 6.91
N PRO A 121 -30.02 9.34 7.65
CA PRO A 121 -29.75 7.93 7.51
C PRO A 121 -30.04 7.49 6.07
N ILE A 122 -29.19 6.63 5.51
CA ILE A 122 -29.49 5.96 4.25
C ILE A 122 -30.60 4.96 4.57
N GLU A 123 -31.80 5.21 4.07
CA GLU A 123 -32.80 4.15 4.03
C GLU A 123 -32.22 3.00 3.23
N GLN A 124 -31.92 1.91 3.93
CA GLN A 124 -31.66 0.63 3.30
C GLN A 124 -32.96 0.19 2.65
N THR A 125 -33.26 0.70 1.46
CA THR A 125 -34.27 0.13 0.59
C THR A 125 -33.89 -1.31 0.38
N GLY A 126 -34.74 -2.19 0.89
CA GLY A 126 -34.54 -3.61 1.03
C GLY A 126 -33.92 -4.29 -0.19
N SER A 127 -33.09 -5.23 0.11
CA SER A 127 -32.77 -6.44 -0.65
C SER A 127 -32.98 -6.35 -2.16
N ALA A 128 -32.09 -5.69 -2.83
CA ALA A 128 -31.60 -6.16 -4.10
C ALA A 128 -30.12 -6.44 -3.88
N GLN A 129 -29.76 -7.70 -3.77
CA GLN A 129 -28.47 -8.19 -4.17
C GLN A 129 -28.27 -7.87 -5.66
N ARG A 130 -28.28 -6.58 -6.00
CA ARG A 130 -27.62 -6.13 -7.21
C ARG A 130 -26.16 -6.53 -6.98
N ARG A 131 -25.74 -7.59 -7.69
CA ARG A 131 -24.33 -7.85 -7.98
C ARG A 131 -23.71 -6.47 -8.18
N GLN A 132 -23.08 -5.98 -7.12
CA GLN A 132 -22.30 -4.76 -7.18
C GLN A 132 -21.16 -5.14 -8.11
N LYS A 133 -21.33 -4.90 -9.41
CA LYS A 133 -20.22 -4.93 -10.35
C LYS A 133 -19.20 -4.02 -9.69
N SER A 134 -18.15 -4.62 -9.15
CA SER A 134 -17.02 -3.89 -8.60
C SER A 134 -16.60 -2.91 -9.69
N ARG A 135 -16.85 -1.62 -9.45
CA ARG A 135 -16.36 -0.62 -10.40
C ARG A 135 -14.85 -0.72 -10.35
N PRO A 136 -14.18 -0.92 -11.47
CA PRO A 136 -12.73 -0.96 -11.48
C PRO A 136 -12.22 0.33 -10.85
N ILE A 137 -11.26 0.20 -9.93
CA ILE A 137 -10.58 1.35 -9.35
C ILE A 137 -9.88 2.08 -10.48
N PRO A 138 -9.87 3.42 -10.48
CA PRO A 138 -9.01 4.16 -11.36
C PRO A 138 -7.59 3.61 -11.27
N GLY A 139 -7.06 3.08 -12.37
CA GLY A 139 -5.75 2.43 -12.41
C GLY A 139 -5.75 0.94 -12.76
N ASP A 140 -6.87 0.22 -12.68
CA ASP A 140 -6.96 -1.17 -13.16
C ASP A 140 -7.23 -1.22 -14.68
N GLY A 141 -6.28 -0.74 -15.47
CA GLY A 141 -6.25 -0.92 -16.93
C GLY A 141 -7.32 -0.18 -17.76
N THR A 142 -8.21 0.57 -17.12
CA THR A 142 -9.38 1.15 -17.79
C THR A 142 -9.19 2.55 -18.37
N SER A 143 -8.09 3.25 -18.03
CA SER A 143 -7.79 4.54 -18.65
C SER A 143 -6.30 4.87 -18.50
N VAL A 144 -5.58 4.87 -19.59
CA VAL A 144 -4.21 5.38 -19.69
C VAL A 144 -4.13 6.82 -19.13
N LEU A 145 -5.16 7.62 -19.37
CA LEU A 145 -5.25 9.02 -18.91
C LEU A 145 -5.20 9.15 -17.38
N VAL A 146 -5.88 8.29 -16.63
CA VAL A 146 -5.88 8.36 -15.15
C VAL A 146 -4.51 7.98 -14.59
N ASN A 147 -3.83 6.98 -15.19
CA ASN A 147 -2.49 6.60 -14.78
C ASN A 147 -1.43 7.64 -15.19
N MET A 148 -1.67 8.43 -16.23
CA MET A 148 -0.79 9.52 -16.64
C MET A 148 -0.97 10.79 -15.82
N LEU A 149 -2.14 11.00 -15.20
CA LEU A 149 -2.46 12.22 -14.47
C LEU A 149 -1.43 12.60 -13.39
N PRO A 150 -0.96 11.70 -12.52
CA PRO A 150 0.05 12.03 -11.51
C PRO A 150 1.39 12.43 -12.14
N TRP A 151 1.75 11.80 -13.26
CA TRP A 151 2.96 12.14 -14.01
C TRP A 151 2.85 13.53 -14.64
N VAL A 152 1.69 13.83 -15.21
CA VAL A 152 1.42 15.17 -15.77
C VAL A 152 1.42 16.22 -14.65
N VAL A 153 0.72 15.99 -13.56
CA VAL A 153 0.67 16.91 -12.42
C VAL A 153 2.06 17.07 -11.80
N GLY A 154 2.80 15.98 -11.61
CA GLY A 154 4.15 16.00 -11.07
C GLY A 154 5.12 16.75 -11.99
N THR A 155 5.09 16.48 -13.29
CA THR A 155 6.00 17.12 -14.26
C THR A 155 5.65 18.60 -14.45
N VAL A 156 4.40 18.91 -14.76
CA VAL A 156 3.96 20.30 -15.00
C VAL A 156 4.09 21.12 -13.71
N GLY A 157 3.67 20.58 -12.58
CA GLY A 157 3.81 21.22 -11.27
C GLY A 157 5.28 21.40 -10.87
N GLY A 158 6.13 20.41 -11.15
CA GLY A 158 7.58 20.51 -10.91
C GLY A 158 8.25 21.58 -11.75
N ILE A 159 7.94 21.66 -13.06
CA ILE A 159 8.46 22.70 -13.95
C ILE A 159 7.95 24.09 -13.53
N ALA A 160 6.66 24.22 -13.28
CA ALA A 160 6.06 25.50 -12.84
C ALA A 160 6.62 25.94 -11.47
N GLY A 161 6.74 25.01 -10.53
CA GLY A 161 7.32 25.27 -9.22
C GLY A 161 8.79 25.69 -9.29
N TYR A 162 9.56 25.03 -10.17
CA TYR A 162 10.94 25.46 -10.44
C TYR A 162 11.02 26.86 -11.05
N ALA A 163 10.23 27.13 -12.08
CA ALA A 163 10.21 28.44 -12.72
C ALA A 163 9.85 29.53 -11.71
N TRP A 164 8.93 29.26 -10.83
CA TRP A 164 8.54 30.15 -9.77
C TRP A 164 9.64 30.33 -8.72
N CYS A 165 10.28 29.27 -8.25
CA CYS A 165 11.46 29.35 -7.39
C CYS A 165 12.55 30.21 -8.03
N ALA A 166 12.81 30.03 -9.31
CA ALA A 166 13.80 30.79 -10.06
C ALA A 166 13.47 32.31 -10.12
N GLN A 167 12.20 32.66 -10.33
CA GLN A 167 11.74 34.05 -10.30
C GLN A 167 11.88 34.65 -8.89
N TRP A 168 11.49 33.90 -7.85
CA TRP A 168 11.62 34.34 -6.48
C TRP A 168 13.09 34.57 -6.07
N CYS A 169 13.98 33.64 -6.44
CA CYS A 169 15.41 33.78 -6.20
C CYS A 169 15.98 35.03 -6.86
N ASN A 170 15.61 35.28 -8.12
CA ASN A 170 16.06 36.49 -8.87
C ASN A 170 15.58 37.79 -8.21
N ALA A 171 14.29 37.81 -7.80
CA ALA A 171 13.69 39.00 -7.19
C ALA A 171 14.29 39.33 -5.80
N ASN A 172 14.84 38.32 -5.11
CA ASN A 172 15.39 38.48 -3.77
C ASN A 172 16.94 38.37 -3.72
N GLY A 173 17.62 38.37 -4.87
CA GLY A 173 19.08 38.30 -4.95
C GLY A 173 19.67 36.96 -4.46
N VAL A 174 18.87 35.89 -4.39
CA VAL A 174 19.30 34.58 -3.90
C VAL A 174 20.10 33.86 -5.01
N PRO A 175 21.37 33.48 -4.75
CA PRO A 175 22.16 32.76 -5.75
C PRO A 175 21.55 31.40 -6.06
N ARG A 176 21.52 31.05 -7.35
CA ARG A 176 21.02 29.76 -7.83
C ARG A 176 22.15 28.83 -8.19
N SER A 177 21.99 27.56 -7.86
CA SER A 177 22.87 26.51 -8.34
C SER A 177 22.65 26.28 -9.84
N HIS A 178 23.71 25.98 -10.58
CA HIS A 178 23.67 25.68 -12.01
C HIS A 178 24.33 24.33 -12.32
N GLY A 179 23.99 23.74 -13.45
CA GLY A 179 24.57 22.50 -13.91
C GLY A 179 24.37 21.33 -12.95
N LEU A 180 25.41 20.56 -12.69
CA LEU A 180 25.37 19.34 -11.87
C LEU A 180 24.93 19.62 -10.43
N ALA A 181 25.39 20.73 -9.85
CA ALA A 181 25.01 21.13 -8.48
C ALA A 181 23.50 21.31 -8.32
N TYR A 182 22.85 21.82 -9.34
CA TYR A 182 21.38 21.98 -9.36
C TYR A 182 20.65 20.62 -9.32
N TYR A 183 21.07 19.66 -10.14
CA TYR A 183 20.48 18.32 -10.14
C TYR A 183 20.70 17.59 -8.80
N ALA A 184 21.89 17.75 -8.22
CA ALA A 184 22.18 17.23 -6.89
C ALA A 184 21.28 17.83 -5.81
N GLN A 185 21.03 19.14 -5.89
CA GLN A 185 20.15 19.86 -4.99
C GLN A 185 18.69 19.38 -5.09
N ILE A 186 18.15 19.24 -6.32
CA ILE A 186 16.81 18.68 -6.52
C ILE A 186 16.72 17.25 -5.97
N SER A 187 17.70 16.43 -6.29
CA SER A 187 17.71 15.02 -5.82
C SER A 187 17.72 14.94 -4.29
N LEU A 188 18.49 15.81 -3.63
CA LEU A 188 18.50 15.90 -2.18
C LEU A 188 17.15 16.37 -1.61
N VAL A 189 16.55 17.38 -2.21
CA VAL A 189 15.23 17.88 -1.79
C VAL A 189 14.17 16.79 -1.95
N LEU A 190 14.14 16.08 -3.07
CA LEU A 190 13.19 14.97 -3.29
C LEU A 190 13.40 13.84 -2.29
N LEU A 191 14.65 13.52 -1.95
CA LEU A 191 14.96 12.52 -0.93
C LEU A 191 14.44 12.94 0.45
N ILE A 192 14.61 14.22 0.82
CA ILE A 192 14.11 14.77 2.09
C ILE A 192 12.57 14.79 2.11
N VAL A 193 11.93 15.18 1.02
CA VAL A 193 10.46 15.16 0.89
C VAL A 193 9.92 13.74 1.07
N THR A 194 10.56 12.75 0.44
CA THR A 194 10.19 11.34 0.59
C THR A 194 10.44 10.85 2.02
N LEU A 195 11.58 11.22 2.63
CA LEU A 195 11.89 10.87 4.02
C LEU A 195 10.82 11.39 4.99
N ILE A 196 10.41 12.64 4.83
CA ILE A 196 9.37 13.26 5.67
C ILE A 196 8.03 12.56 5.45
N HIS A 197 7.67 12.25 4.20
CA HIS A 197 6.46 11.52 3.86
C HIS A 197 6.40 10.17 4.57
N GLU A 198 7.43 9.36 4.42
CA GLU A 198 7.51 8.02 5.04
C GLU A 198 7.56 8.11 6.58
N THR A 199 8.20 9.16 7.11
CA THR A 199 8.20 9.43 8.55
C THR A 199 6.80 9.72 9.07
N GLY A 200 5.96 10.40 8.28
CA GLY A 200 4.54 10.62 8.61
C GLY A 200 3.79 9.30 8.79
N HIS A 201 3.92 8.38 7.84
CA HIS A 201 3.35 7.03 7.96
C HIS A 201 3.88 6.29 9.18
N ALA A 202 5.19 6.36 9.42
CA ALA A 202 5.83 5.66 10.53
C ALA A 202 5.37 6.20 11.90
N ILE A 203 5.29 7.51 12.08
CA ILE A 203 4.81 8.14 13.32
C ILE A 203 3.35 7.77 13.58
N ALA A 204 2.50 7.84 12.56
CA ALA A 204 1.09 7.48 12.70
C ALA A 204 0.92 5.98 13.00
N ALA A 205 1.67 5.10 12.32
CA ALA A 205 1.67 3.68 12.59
C ALA A 205 2.06 3.37 14.04
N TRP A 206 3.15 4.00 14.51
CA TRP A 206 3.59 3.86 15.90
C TRP A 206 2.54 4.39 16.89
N GLY A 207 1.93 5.55 16.59
CA GLY A 207 0.90 6.16 17.42
C GLY A 207 -0.37 5.32 17.59
N VAL A 208 -0.71 4.49 16.60
CA VAL A 208 -1.84 3.54 16.67
C VAL A 208 -1.41 2.14 17.12
N GLY A 209 -0.18 1.97 17.60
CA GLY A 209 0.31 0.71 18.16
C GLY A 209 0.72 -0.34 17.12
N MET A 210 0.98 0.04 15.87
CA MET A 210 1.56 -0.86 14.86
C MET A 210 3.06 -1.02 15.07
N LYS A 211 3.61 -2.18 14.67
CA LYS A 211 5.06 -2.44 14.64
C LYS A 211 5.61 -2.16 13.24
N ILE A 212 6.56 -1.23 13.13
CA ILE A 212 7.21 -0.92 11.85
C ILE A 212 8.17 -2.06 11.51
N ARG A 213 8.08 -2.60 10.28
CA ARG A 213 8.92 -3.70 9.79
C ARG A 213 9.70 -3.35 8.53
N ALA A 214 9.34 -2.28 7.85
CA ALA A 214 10.08 -1.78 6.71
C ALA A 214 10.03 -0.26 6.67
N PHE A 215 11.15 0.36 6.33
CA PHE A 215 11.26 1.78 6.09
C PHE A 215 12.22 1.98 4.92
N VAL A 216 11.70 2.47 3.81
CA VAL A 216 12.44 2.61 2.55
C VAL A 216 12.34 4.06 2.10
N VAL A 217 13.49 4.67 1.81
CA VAL A 217 13.56 6.04 1.30
C VAL A 217 14.61 6.07 0.18
N GLY A 218 14.16 6.12 -1.05
CA GLY A 218 15.04 6.03 -2.22
C GLY A 218 15.94 4.79 -2.16
N PRO A 219 17.29 4.96 -2.20
CA PRO A 219 18.23 3.84 -2.18
C PRO A 219 18.38 3.18 -0.80
N PHE A 220 17.90 3.80 0.27
CA PHE A 220 18.05 3.33 1.64
C PHE A 220 16.90 2.44 2.04
N GLN A 221 17.17 1.17 2.34
CA GLN A 221 16.16 0.19 2.72
C GLN A 221 16.49 -0.38 4.09
N PHE A 222 15.63 -0.12 5.05
CA PHE A 222 15.65 -0.75 6.36
C PHE A 222 14.48 -1.75 6.41
N ARG A 223 14.78 -3.03 6.60
CA ARG A 223 13.77 -4.09 6.66
C ARG A 223 14.02 -4.99 7.85
N MET A 224 12.98 -5.27 8.60
CA MET A 224 13.03 -6.21 9.71
C MET A 224 12.77 -7.63 9.19
N ARG A 225 13.70 -8.53 9.46
CA ARG A 225 13.57 -9.97 9.18
C ARG A 225 13.87 -10.71 10.48
N GLU A 226 13.01 -11.64 10.86
CA GLU A 226 13.19 -12.44 12.09
C GLU A 226 13.52 -11.57 13.31
N ASP A 227 12.81 -10.45 13.46
CA ASP A 227 12.99 -9.42 14.50
C ASP A 227 14.37 -8.72 14.54
N LYS A 228 15.16 -8.84 13.49
CA LYS A 228 16.44 -8.12 13.29
C LYS A 228 16.31 -7.12 12.16
N TRP A 229 16.78 -5.90 12.40
CA TRP A 229 16.86 -4.88 11.36
C TRP A 229 18.05 -5.19 10.42
N GLY A 230 17.76 -5.23 9.14
CA GLY A 230 18.77 -5.28 8.07
C GLY A 230 18.75 -3.98 7.29
N PHE A 231 19.94 -3.54 6.87
CA PHE A 231 20.12 -2.41 5.97
C PHE A 231 20.58 -2.90 4.60
N LYS A 232 19.98 -2.34 3.54
CA LYS A 232 20.42 -2.54 2.16
C LYS A 232 20.48 -1.20 1.46
N PHE A 233 21.58 -0.94 0.76
CA PHE A 233 21.73 0.18 -0.16
C PHE A 233 21.54 -0.31 -1.59
N ASP A 234 20.58 0.28 -2.34
CA ASP A 234 20.21 -0.17 -3.68
C ASP A 234 19.96 1.02 -4.60
N LEU A 235 21.01 1.38 -5.35
CA LEU A 235 20.97 2.52 -6.28
C LEU A 235 19.88 2.38 -7.38
N ALA A 236 19.57 1.15 -7.81
CA ALA A 236 18.53 0.95 -8.82
C ALA A 236 17.15 1.43 -8.36
N GLN A 237 16.91 1.48 -7.05
CA GLN A 237 15.67 1.98 -6.48
C GLN A 237 15.62 3.51 -6.31
N THR A 238 16.73 4.21 -6.46
CA THR A 238 16.75 5.69 -6.41
C THR A 238 15.88 6.28 -7.52
N PHE A 239 15.91 5.66 -8.69
CA PHE A 239 15.14 6.12 -9.85
C PHE A 239 13.69 5.62 -9.86
N SER A 240 13.35 4.65 -9.03
CA SER A 240 11.95 4.22 -8.86
C SER A 240 11.14 5.17 -7.97
N ALA A 241 11.78 6.23 -7.44
CA ALA A 241 11.22 7.35 -6.66
C ALA A 241 10.31 6.94 -5.50
N ASN A 242 10.51 5.75 -4.93
CA ASN A 242 9.54 5.18 -4.03
C ASN A 242 10.08 5.19 -2.60
N GLY A 243 9.32 5.83 -1.74
CA GLY A 243 9.32 5.53 -0.33
C GLY A 243 8.36 4.37 -0.06
N ALA A 244 8.56 3.68 1.03
CA ALA A 244 7.60 2.71 1.55
C ALA A 244 7.78 2.49 3.04
N THR A 245 6.71 2.69 3.79
CA THR A 245 6.63 2.32 5.20
C THR A 245 5.75 1.07 5.34
N GLY A 246 6.36 -0.03 5.76
CA GLY A 246 5.65 -1.27 6.08
C GLY A 246 5.44 -1.36 7.58
N ALA A 247 4.20 -1.29 8.02
CA ALA A 247 3.79 -1.50 9.40
C ALA A 247 2.82 -2.67 9.49
N VAL A 248 2.82 -3.35 10.63
CA VAL A 248 1.93 -4.50 10.89
C VAL A 248 1.20 -4.27 12.21
N HIS A 249 -0.06 -4.66 12.24
CA HIS A 249 -0.87 -4.55 13.44
C HIS A 249 -0.38 -5.51 14.53
N THR A 250 -0.27 -4.99 15.75
CA THR A 250 -0.02 -5.81 16.95
C THR A 250 -1.31 -6.39 17.54
N ASN A 251 -2.47 -5.94 17.05
CA ASN A 251 -3.78 -6.48 17.34
C ASN A 251 -4.51 -6.78 16.02
N PRO A 252 -4.86 -8.05 15.70
CA PRO A 252 -5.50 -8.43 14.44
C PRO A 252 -6.93 -7.87 14.29
N HIS A 253 -7.55 -7.40 15.37
CA HIS A 253 -8.89 -6.81 15.39
C HIS A 253 -8.87 -5.28 15.40
N GLN A 254 -7.76 -4.67 14.99
CA GLN A 254 -7.71 -3.21 14.92
C GLN A 254 -8.71 -2.65 13.90
N PRO A 255 -9.37 -1.53 14.24
CA PRO A 255 -10.36 -0.92 13.35
C PRO A 255 -9.68 -0.26 12.14
N VAL A 256 -10.36 -0.25 11.01
CA VAL A 256 -9.90 0.29 9.70
C VAL A 256 -9.39 1.74 9.78
N TRP A 257 -9.88 2.53 10.74
CA TRP A 257 -9.39 3.91 10.90
C TRP A 257 -7.90 4.00 11.26
N CYS A 258 -7.32 2.95 11.87
CA CYS A 258 -5.87 2.89 12.15
C CYS A 258 -5.07 2.84 10.85
N ASP A 259 -5.50 2.02 9.88
CA ASP A 259 -4.91 1.97 8.54
C ASP A 259 -5.08 3.31 7.82
N LEU A 260 -6.29 3.89 7.89
CA LEU A 260 -6.57 5.20 7.29
C LEU A 260 -5.68 6.29 7.86
N LEU A 261 -5.53 6.34 9.19
CA LEU A 261 -4.68 7.34 9.83
C LEU A 261 -3.22 7.18 9.40
N MET A 262 -2.72 5.94 9.38
CA MET A 262 -1.37 5.66 8.89
C MET A 262 -1.20 6.13 7.45
N ILE A 263 -2.13 5.79 6.55
CA ILE A 263 -2.01 6.11 5.12
C ILE A 263 -2.15 7.62 4.86
N VAL A 264 -3.04 8.32 5.57
CA VAL A 264 -3.25 9.77 5.41
C VAL A 264 -2.07 10.57 5.94
N ALA A 265 -1.37 10.08 6.96
CA ALA A 265 -0.33 10.82 7.65
C ALA A 265 0.87 11.22 6.76
N GLY A 266 1.26 10.38 5.80
CA GLY A 266 2.32 10.70 4.85
C GLY A 266 2.01 11.95 4.01
N PRO A 267 0.93 11.99 3.24
CA PRO A 267 0.52 13.20 2.52
C PRO A 267 0.33 14.42 3.42
N MET A 268 -0.28 14.24 4.61
CA MET A 268 -0.58 15.34 5.51
C MET A 268 0.67 15.96 6.14
N ILE A 269 1.71 15.19 6.46
CA ILE A 269 2.95 15.77 6.97
C ILE A 269 3.68 16.57 5.87
N ASN A 270 3.59 16.11 4.60
CA ASN A 270 4.11 16.87 3.47
C ASN A 270 3.33 18.19 3.28
N LEU A 271 2.02 18.17 3.43
CA LEU A 271 1.21 19.38 3.39
C LEU A 271 1.64 20.36 4.51
N ALA A 272 1.72 19.87 5.73
CA ALA A 272 2.07 20.68 6.90
C ALA A 272 3.48 21.27 6.79
N THR A 273 4.48 20.43 6.50
CA THR A 273 5.88 20.90 6.40
C THR A 273 6.09 21.79 5.18
N GLY A 274 5.49 21.46 4.04
CA GLY A 274 5.56 22.29 2.83
C GLY A 274 4.95 23.69 3.05
N THR A 275 3.77 23.75 3.67
CA THR A 275 3.10 25.02 3.98
C THR A 275 3.89 25.82 5.01
N MET A 276 4.33 25.18 6.11
CA MET A 276 5.11 25.85 7.16
C MET A 276 6.41 26.42 6.61
N THR A 277 7.15 25.62 5.82
CA THR A 277 8.41 26.08 5.22
C THR A 277 8.19 27.20 4.20
N LEU A 278 7.09 27.14 3.45
CA LEU A 278 6.72 28.22 2.54
C LEU A 278 6.46 29.53 3.31
N CYS A 279 5.72 29.47 4.41
CA CYS A 279 5.51 30.63 5.28
C CYS A 279 6.85 31.17 5.82
N VAL A 280 7.75 30.29 6.26
CA VAL A 280 9.08 30.68 6.75
C VAL A 280 9.87 31.41 5.67
N VAL A 281 9.90 30.90 4.42
CA VAL A 281 10.59 31.55 3.29
C VAL A 281 10.11 32.97 3.03
N PHE A 282 8.81 33.24 3.24
CA PHE A 282 8.26 34.59 3.03
C PHE A 282 8.37 35.52 4.26
N LEU A 283 8.61 34.96 5.45
CA LEU A 283 8.77 35.73 6.68
C LEU A 283 10.23 36.08 6.98
N ILE A 284 11.19 35.30 6.49
CA ILE A 284 12.62 35.53 6.71
C ILE A 284 13.09 36.64 5.77
N GLU A 285 13.79 37.62 6.33
CA GLU A 285 14.45 38.65 5.55
C GLU A 285 15.58 38.05 4.69
N PRO A 286 15.67 38.40 3.38
CA PRO A 286 16.62 37.78 2.44
C PRO A 286 18.10 37.96 2.84
N GLU A 287 18.41 38.98 3.61
CA GLU A 287 19.80 39.37 3.93
C GLU A 287 20.56 38.38 4.84
N SER A 288 19.85 37.52 5.60
CA SER A 288 20.47 36.67 6.63
C SER A 288 20.77 35.22 6.21
N SER A 289 20.24 34.70 5.08
CA SER A 289 20.45 33.29 4.72
C SER A 289 20.18 32.98 3.25
N LEU A 290 20.85 33.71 2.36
CA LEU A 290 20.59 33.72 0.91
C LEU A 290 20.59 32.34 0.22
N GLN A 291 21.49 31.41 0.58
CA GLN A 291 21.53 30.09 -0.07
C GLN A 291 20.46 29.12 0.44
N ALA A 292 20.12 29.16 1.72
CA ALA A 292 19.13 28.28 2.31
C ALA A 292 17.71 28.59 1.80
N GLY A 293 17.40 29.87 1.49
CA GLY A 293 16.09 30.30 1.05
C GLY A 293 15.61 29.60 -0.23
N GLY A 294 16.48 29.44 -1.20
CA GLY A 294 16.16 28.72 -2.46
C GLY A 294 15.88 27.23 -2.23
N MET A 295 16.65 26.57 -1.35
CA MET A 295 16.42 25.17 -1.02
C MET A 295 15.11 24.97 -0.23
N LEU A 296 14.83 25.85 0.72
CA LEU A 296 13.58 25.80 1.49
C LEU A 296 12.37 26.04 0.57
N PHE A 297 12.49 26.96 -0.39
CA PHE A 297 11.44 27.20 -1.37
C PHE A 297 11.18 25.96 -2.23
N LEU A 298 12.22 25.34 -2.80
CA LEU A 298 12.10 24.10 -3.56
C LEU A 298 11.50 22.97 -2.73
N PHE A 299 11.95 22.83 -1.48
CA PHE A 299 11.40 21.86 -0.55
C PHE A 299 9.90 22.07 -0.34
N SER A 300 9.47 23.31 -0.12
CA SER A 300 8.04 23.65 0.04
C SER A 300 7.21 23.21 -1.16
N ILE A 301 7.65 23.58 -2.36
CA ILE A 301 6.95 23.26 -3.62
C ILE A 301 6.87 21.75 -3.81
N TYR A 302 7.99 21.03 -3.70
CA TYR A 302 8.00 19.59 -3.92
C TYR A 302 7.25 18.82 -2.81
N SER A 303 7.22 19.33 -1.58
CA SER A 303 6.45 18.75 -0.50
C SER A 303 4.94 18.89 -0.74
N LEU A 304 4.48 20.05 -1.15
CA LEU A 304 3.08 20.30 -1.52
C LEU A 304 2.67 19.48 -2.75
N LEU A 305 3.55 19.41 -3.74
CA LEU A 305 3.32 18.61 -4.96
C LEU A 305 3.27 17.10 -4.64
N ALA A 306 4.14 16.61 -3.74
CA ALA A 306 4.11 15.23 -3.26
C ALA A 306 2.81 14.92 -2.53
N CYS A 307 2.32 15.83 -1.67
CA CYS A 307 1.00 15.70 -1.06
C CYS A 307 -0.09 15.55 -2.13
N ALA A 308 -0.16 16.48 -3.08
CA ALA A 308 -1.18 16.50 -4.10
C ALA A 308 -1.15 15.24 -4.98
N THR A 309 0.03 14.83 -5.46
CA THR A 309 0.18 13.64 -6.31
C THR A 309 -0.16 12.36 -5.58
N ASN A 310 0.26 12.19 -4.31
CA ASN A 310 -0.04 10.99 -3.54
C ASN A 310 -1.52 10.86 -3.15
N LEU A 311 -2.26 11.98 -3.05
CA LEU A 311 -3.70 11.94 -2.80
C LEU A 311 -4.53 11.61 -4.05
N ILE A 312 -3.98 11.75 -5.27
CA ILE A 312 -4.64 11.28 -6.48
C ILE A 312 -4.69 9.75 -6.47
N PRO A 313 -5.88 9.12 -6.63
CA PRO A 313 -5.97 7.67 -6.65
C PRO A 313 -5.48 7.10 -7.98
N PHE A 314 -4.31 6.48 -7.98
CA PHE A 314 -3.72 5.80 -9.14
C PHE A 314 -2.95 4.54 -8.74
N ARG A 315 -2.56 3.75 -9.75
CA ARG A 315 -1.71 2.56 -9.59
C ARG A 315 -0.52 2.66 -10.54
N THR A 316 0.68 2.43 -10.02
CA THR A 316 1.90 2.36 -10.82
C THR A 316 2.81 1.24 -10.32
N GLY A 317 3.45 0.51 -11.22
CA GLY A 317 4.35 -0.59 -10.86
C GLY A 317 3.70 -1.68 -9.97
N GLY A 318 2.39 -1.85 -10.04
CA GLY A 318 1.65 -2.80 -9.22
C GLY A 318 1.30 -2.29 -7.80
N GLN A 319 1.70 -1.08 -7.46
CA GLN A 319 1.40 -0.45 -6.17
C GLN A 319 0.35 0.65 -6.31
N TYR A 320 -0.47 0.81 -5.28
CA TYR A 320 -1.49 1.86 -5.18
C TYR A 320 -0.92 3.08 -4.45
N SER A 321 -1.26 4.29 -4.93
CA SER A 321 -1.02 5.54 -4.21
C SER A 321 -1.77 5.56 -2.88
N ASP A 322 -1.38 6.45 -1.97
CA ASP A 322 -2.10 6.60 -0.70
C ASP A 322 -3.55 7.02 -0.91
N GLY A 323 -3.80 7.93 -1.86
CA GLY A 323 -5.15 8.32 -2.25
C GLY A 323 -5.99 7.14 -2.76
N ALA A 324 -5.39 6.21 -3.50
CA ALA A 324 -6.09 5.00 -3.94
C ALA A 324 -6.42 4.07 -2.77
N LYS A 325 -5.47 3.87 -1.83
CA LYS A 325 -5.70 3.05 -0.63
C LYS A 325 -6.76 3.67 0.28
N ILE A 326 -6.70 5.00 0.51
CA ILE A 326 -7.72 5.74 1.26
C ILE A 326 -9.08 5.52 0.63
N TYR A 327 -9.19 5.72 -0.69
CA TYR A 327 -10.44 5.49 -1.42
C TYR A 327 -10.95 4.06 -1.26
N GLN A 328 -10.08 3.05 -1.40
CA GLN A 328 -10.42 1.63 -1.27
C GLN A 328 -10.98 1.31 0.12
N LEU A 329 -10.31 1.77 1.16
CA LEU A 329 -10.73 1.53 2.55
C LEU A 329 -12.06 2.23 2.87
N LEU A 330 -12.25 3.46 2.38
CA LEU A 330 -13.49 4.22 2.59
C LEU A 330 -14.67 3.70 1.77
N ALA A 331 -14.41 3.24 0.54
CA ALA A 331 -15.44 2.69 -0.34
C ALA A 331 -15.95 1.32 0.14
N GLY A 332 -15.16 0.59 0.90
CA GLY A 332 -15.49 -0.77 1.30
C GLY A 332 -15.41 -1.77 0.14
N GLY A 333 -16.10 -2.91 0.29
CA GLY A 333 -16.17 -3.93 -0.76
C GLY A 333 -14.90 -4.77 -0.90
N PRO A 334 -14.66 -5.40 -2.09
CA PRO A 334 -13.59 -6.39 -2.27
C PRO A 334 -12.19 -5.88 -1.97
N PHE A 335 -11.90 -4.61 -2.25
CA PHE A 335 -10.58 -4.03 -1.97
C PHE A 335 -10.35 -3.78 -0.49
N ALA A 336 -11.37 -3.33 0.25
CA ALA A 336 -11.27 -3.23 1.70
C ALA A 336 -11.12 -4.62 2.33
N ALA A 337 -11.81 -5.63 1.80
CA ALA A 337 -11.63 -7.02 2.20
C ALA A 337 -10.20 -7.51 1.96
N LEU A 338 -9.60 -7.18 0.81
CA LEU A 338 -8.20 -7.48 0.50
C LEU A 338 -7.25 -6.83 1.54
N HIS A 339 -7.43 -5.53 1.82
CA HIS A 339 -6.63 -4.84 2.83
C HIS A 339 -6.79 -5.49 4.21
N GLY A 340 -8.02 -5.79 4.62
CA GLY A 340 -8.29 -6.47 5.89
C GLY A 340 -7.66 -7.86 5.97
N ALA A 341 -7.77 -8.67 4.91
CA ALA A 341 -7.16 -9.99 4.85
C ALA A 341 -5.64 -9.91 4.97
N LEU A 342 -4.98 -9.01 4.22
CA LEU A 342 -3.53 -8.83 4.28
C LEU A 342 -3.07 -8.27 5.62
N SER A 343 -3.85 -7.40 6.26
CA SER A 343 -3.58 -6.88 7.60
C SER A 343 -3.56 -8.01 8.64
N VAL A 344 -4.55 -8.91 8.61
CA VAL A 344 -4.60 -10.09 9.48
C VAL A 344 -3.40 -11.00 9.23
N VAL A 345 -3.10 -11.33 7.97
CA VAL A 345 -1.95 -12.18 7.62
C VAL A 345 -0.63 -11.57 8.10
N THR A 346 -0.41 -10.28 7.83
CA THR A 346 0.84 -9.63 8.24
C THR A 346 0.97 -9.49 9.74
N SER A 347 -0.14 -9.36 10.48
CA SER A 347 -0.12 -9.32 11.94
C SER A 347 0.42 -10.61 12.57
N SER A 348 0.28 -11.77 11.91
CA SER A 348 0.82 -13.05 12.35
C SER A 348 2.35 -13.05 12.53
N LEU A 349 3.05 -12.10 11.91
CA LEU A 349 4.50 -11.91 12.07
C LEU A 349 4.89 -11.32 13.43
N VAL A 350 3.95 -10.77 14.19
CA VAL A 350 4.22 -10.08 15.47
C VAL A 350 3.23 -10.43 16.58
N THR A 351 2.19 -11.20 16.26
CA THR A 351 1.14 -11.68 17.18
C THR A 351 1.16 -13.20 17.26
N PRO A 352 0.50 -13.82 18.23
CA PRO A 352 0.34 -15.28 18.29
C PRO A 352 -0.58 -15.86 17.20
N LEU A 353 -1.24 -15.02 16.39
CA LEU A 353 -2.18 -15.43 15.35
C LEU A 353 -1.50 -16.33 14.33
N ARG A 354 -2.04 -17.54 14.13
CA ARG A 354 -1.54 -18.55 13.19
C ARG A 354 -2.34 -18.52 11.88
N PRO A 355 -1.87 -19.18 10.82
CA PRO A 355 -2.63 -19.29 9.57
C PRO A 355 -4.04 -19.84 9.74
N ARG A 356 -4.30 -20.74 10.67
CA ARG A 356 -5.65 -21.26 10.98
C ARG A 356 -6.62 -20.18 11.47
N ASP A 357 -6.09 -19.05 11.95
CA ASP A 357 -6.89 -17.91 12.44
C ASP A 357 -7.10 -16.84 11.34
N TYR A 358 -6.62 -17.07 10.11
CA TYR A 358 -6.84 -16.14 9.01
C TYR A 358 -8.30 -16.07 8.63
N ASN A 359 -8.77 -14.86 8.29
CA ASN A 359 -10.15 -14.67 7.87
C ASN A 359 -10.31 -15.05 6.38
N ILE A 360 -10.74 -16.28 6.14
CA ILE A 360 -10.94 -16.83 4.78
C ILE A 360 -12.06 -16.13 4.04
N GLU A 361 -13.13 -15.71 4.72
CA GLU A 361 -14.25 -15.01 4.10
C GLU A 361 -13.80 -13.67 3.45
N LEU A 362 -12.91 -12.92 4.12
CA LEU A 362 -12.32 -11.71 3.54
C LEU A 362 -11.47 -12.02 2.31
N MET A 363 -10.69 -13.10 2.34
CA MET A 363 -9.88 -13.53 1.19
C MET A 363 -10.77 -13.92 0.01
N GLU A 364 -11.81 -14.70 0.25
CA GLU A 364 -12.77 -15.13 -0.77
C GLU A 364 -13.55 -13.95 -1.35
N HIS A 365 -13.98 -13.03 -0.50
CA HIS A 365 -14.63 -11.80 -0.96
C HIS A 365 -13.69 -10.97 -1.87
N ALA A 366 -12.41 -10.83 -1.49
CA ALA A 366 -11.42 -10.13 -2.29
C ALA A 366 -11.18 -10.80 -3.65
N VAL A 367 -11.08 -12.13 -3.67
CA VAL A 367 -10.91 -12.93 -4.89
C VAL A 367 -12.15 -12.85 -5.79
N ALA A 368 -13.34 -13.12 -5.24
CA ALA A 368 -14.59 -13.10 -5.99
C ALA A 368 -14.91 -11.72 -6.57
N GLY A 369 -14.53 -10.66 -5.88
CA GLY A 369 -14.69 -9.28 -6.33
C GLY A 369 -13.61 -8.76 -7.26
N GLY A 370 -12.58 -9.57 -7.60
CA GLY A 370 -11.49 -9.20 -8.51
C GLY A 370 -10.53 -8.16 -7.93
N ALA A 371 -10.49 -7.98 -6.60
CA ALA A 371 -9.60 -7.01 -5.96
C ALA A 371 -8.13 -7.44 -6.00
N ALA A 372 -7.88 -8.75 -5.94
CA ALA A 372 -6.55 -9.31 -6.07
C ALA A 372 -6.31 -9.78 -7.51
N GLN A 373 -5.16 -9.41 -8.06
CA GLN A 373 -4.76 -9.80 -9.41
C GLN A 373 -3.27 -10.19 -9.44
N GLY A 374 -2.90 -11.01 -10.40
CA GLY A 374 -1.51 -11.38 -10.61
C GLY A 374 -0.85 -11.98 -9.37
N LYS A 375 0.28 -11.42 -8.98
CA LYS A 375 1.04 -11.88 -7.80
C LYS A 375 0.26 -11.77 -6.48
N GLN A 376 -0.58 -10.76 -6.30
CA GLN A 376 -1.41 -10.64 -5.10
C GLN A 376 -2.43 -11.77 -5.00
N LEU A 377 -3.03 -12.15 -6.12
CA LEU A 377 -3.96 -13.28 -6.18
C LEU A 377 -3.25 -14.60 -5.83
N MET A 378 -2.05 -14.82 -6.41
CA MET A 378 -1.22 -15.98 -6.05
C MET A 378 -0.92 -16.02 -4.55
N LEU A 379 -0.53 -14.89 -3.95
CA LEU A 379 -0.25 -14.80 -2.50
C LEU A 379 -1.49 -15.11 -1.65
N LEU A 380 -2.69 -14.63 -2.05
CA LEU A 380 -3.92 -14.98 -1.34
C LEU A 380 -4.20 -16.49 -1.36
N TYR A 381 -3.97 -17.15 -2.49
CA TYR A 381 -4.12 -18.61 -2.56
C TYR A 381 -3.06 -19.33 -1.72
N LEU A 382 -1.82 -18.82 -1.64
CA LEU A 382 -0.81 -19.35 -0.73
C LEU A 382 -1.18 -19.15 0.75
N PHE A 383 -1.81 -18.05 1.12
CA PHE A 383 -2.31 -17.85 2.49
C PHE A 383 -3.50 -18.76 2.81
N ARG A 384 -4.40 -19.01 1.85
CA ARG A 384 -5.46 -20.02 1.97
C ARG A 384 -4.87 -21.43 2.12
N TYR A 385 -3.86 -21.75 1.32
CA TYR A 385 -3.11 -23.00 1.45
C TYR A 385 -2.54 -23.16 2.88
N GLN A 386 -1.89 -22.13 3.41
CA GLN A 386 -1.36 -22.17 4.77
C GLN A 386 -2.45 -22.34 5.83
N HIS A 387 -3.58 -21.65 5.67
CA HIS A 387 -4.74 -21.78 6.55
C HIS A 387 -5.26 -23.22 6.58
N PHE A 388 -5.57 -23.79 5.43
CA PHE A 388 -6.11 -25.13 5.35
C PHE A 388 -5.13 -26.19 5.84
N LEU A 389 -3.84 -26.01 5.56
CA LEU A 389 -2.79 -26.89 6.08
C LEU A 389 -2.71 -26.83 7.62
N ASP A 390 -2.80 -25.64 8.20
CA ASP A 390 -2.76 -25.44 9.66
C ASP A 390 -4.02 -25.95 10.36
N CYS A 391 -5.15 -26.02 9.65
CA CYS A 391 -6.39 -26.67 10.07
C CYS A 391 -6.41 -28.19 9.86
N GLY A 392 -5.39 -28.77 9.20
CA GLY A 392 -5.35 -30.19 8.85
C GLY A 392 -6.24 -30.57 7.66
N GLN A 393 -6.77 -29.61 6.93
CA GLN A 393 -7.64 -29.79 5.76
C GLN A 393 -6.80 -29.96 4.49
N LEU A 394 -6.21 -31.14 4.32
CA LEU A 394 -5.26 -31.39 3.22
C LEU A 394 -5.87 -31.27 1.81
N PRO A 395 -7.13 -31.74 1.54
CA PRO A 395 -7.74 -31.58 0.22
C PRO A 395 -7.90 -30.12 -0.18
N GLU A 396 -8.38 -29.24 0.72
CA GLU A 396 -8.58 -27.83 0.50
C GLU A 396 -7.23 -27.10 0.35
N ALA A 397 -6.22 -27.52 1.14
CA ALA A 397 -4.86 -27.03 1.00
C ALA A 397 -4.28 -27.38 -0.38
N ALA A 398 -4.49 -28.61 -0.88
CA ALA A 398 -4.03 -29.03 -2.19
C ALA A 398 -4.69 -28.22 -3.32
N LEU A 399 -5.99 -27.94 -3.21
CA LEU A 399 -6.72 -27.11 -4.17
C LEU A 399 -6.16 -25.67 -4.19
N ALA A 400 -6.03 -25.03 -3.04
CA ALA A 400 -5.50 -23.67 -2.94
C ALA A 400 -4.06 -23.58 -3.47
N LEU A 401 -3.24 -24.60 -3.23
CA LEU A 401 -1.88 -24.68 -3.79
C LEU A 401 -1.90 -24.77 -5.32
N THR A 402 -2.79 -25.57 -5.89
CA THR A 402 -2.93 -25.71 -7.35
C THR A 402 -3.35 -24.41 -8.02
N GLU A 403 -4.27 -23.67 -7.42
CA GLU A 403 -4.66 -22.34 -7.88
C GLU A 403 -3.46 -21.37 -7.86
N ALA A 404 -2.66 -21.37 -6.78
CA ALA A 404 -1.45 -20.55 -6.70
C ALA A 404 -0.43 -20.91 -7.78
N GLU A 405 -0.22 -22.20 -8.07
CA GLU A 405 0.68 -22.69 -9.12
C GLU A 405 0.21 -22.25 -10.52
N THR A 406 -1.09 -22.31 -10.79
CA THR A 406 -1.67 -21.87 -12.06
C THR A 406 -1.36 -20.40 -12.34
N ILE A 407 -1.47 -19.56 -11.32
CA ILE A 407 -1.15 -18.13 -11.44
C ILE A 407 0.37 -17.92 -11.54
N TYR A 408 1.16 -18.70 -10.79
CA TYR A 408 2.63 -18.62 -10.83
C TYR A 408 3.16 -18.70 -12.27
N HIS A 409 2.67 -19.60 -13.10
CA HIS A 409 3.17 -19.78 -14.45
C HIS A 409 3.06 -18.54 -15.34
N GLN A 410 2.15 -17.63 -15.03
CA GLN A 410 1.98 -16.36 -15.74
C GLN A 410 3.04 -15.29 -15.32
N TYR A 411 3.67 -15.46 -14.14
CA TYR A 411 4.56 -14.46 -13.51
C TYR A 411 5.91 -15.05 -13.07
N ALA A 412 6.30 -16.20 -13.57
CA ALA A 412 7.44 -17.00 -13.10
C ALA A 412 8.76 -16.24 -13.03
N SER A 413 9.04 -15.35 -13.99
CA SER A 413 10.28 -14.55 -14.03
C SER A 413 10.42 -13.55 -12.89
N GLU A 414 9.31 -13.12 -12.31
CA GLU A 414 9.25 -12.04 -11.34
C GLU A 414 9.17 -12.53 -9.88
N ILE A 415 9.03 -13.86 -9.70
CA ILE A 415 8.84 -14.47 -8.38
C ILE A 415 10.19 -14.88 -7.79
N PRO A 416 10.49 -14.50 -6.53
CA PRO A 416 11.75 -14.85 -5.88
C PRO A 416 11.86 -16.36 -5.63
N ALA A 417 13.11 -16.87 -5.61
CA ALA A 417 13.42 -18.30 -5.44
C ALA A 417 12.83 -18.88 -4.14
N GLU A 418 12.77 -18.09 -3.09
CA GLU A 418 12.29 -18.51 -1.77
C GLU A 418 10.81 -18.96 -1.78
N LEU A 419 9.98 -18.41 -2.67
CA LEU A 419 8.58 -18.86 -2.80
C LEU A 419 8.46 -20.26 -3.40
N HIS A 420 9.44 -20.73 -4.19
CA HIS A 420 9.46 -22.10 -4.72
C HIS A 420 9.55 -23.13 -3.59
N LEU A 421 10.21 -22.81 -2.48
CA LEU A 421 10.32 -23.70 -1.32
C LEU A 421 8.95 -24.09 -0.75
N GLY A 422 8.01 -23.14 -0.73
CA GLY A 422 6.62 -23.41 -0.35
C GLY A 422 5.92 -24.39 -1.30
N PHE A 423 6.15 -24.25 -2.62
CA PHE A 423 5.61 -25.17 -3.62
C PHE A 423 6.25 -26.56 -3.53
N VAL A 424 7.57 -26.66 -3.28
CA VAL A 424 8.25 -27.95 -3.07
C VAL A 424 7.61 -28.69 -1.90
N PHE A 425 7.55 -28.04 -0.73
CA PHE A 425 6.95 -28.64 0.46
C PHE A 425 5.49 -29.03 0.24
N GLY A 426 4.69 -28.16 -0.38
CA GLY A 426 3.28 -28.41 -0.63
C GLY A 426 3.05 -29.60 -1.58
N ASN A 427 3.82 -29.70 -2.68
CA ASN A 427 3.70 -30.85 -3.57
C ASN A 427 4.16 -32.16 -2.92
N ALA A 428 5.30 -32.13 -2.19
CA ALA A 428 5.79 -33.31 -1.49
C ALA A 428 4.85 -33.77 -0.37
N TYR A 429 4.50 -32.84 0.56
CA TYR A 429 3.77 -33.22 1.77
C TYR A 429 2.25 -33.29 1.56
N VAL A 430 1.65 -32.25 0.91
CA VAL A 430 0.18 -32.14 0.82
C VAL A 430 -0.37 -32.93 -0.34
N LYS A 431 0.18 -32.74 -1.56
CA LYS A 431 -0.29 -33.42 -2.77
C LYS A 431 0.24 -34.85 -2.92
N ARG A 432 1.33 -35.21 -2.22
CA ARG A 432 2.05 -36.49 -2.44
C ARG A 432 2.51 -36.68 -3.89
N ASP A 433 2.89 -35.58 -4.54
CA ASP A 433 3.31 -35.55 -5.94
C ASP A 433 4.84 -35.39 -6.03
N ALA A 434 5.55 -36.50 -6.24
CA ALA A 434 7.00 -36.51 -6.39
C ALA A 434 7.45 -35.77 -7.67
N VAL A 435 6.67 -35.87 -8.76
CA VAL A 435 7.00 -35.23 -10.04
C VAL A 435 6.89 -33.71 -9.90
N GLY A 436 5.80 -33.24 -9.33
CA GLY A 436 5.60 -31.82 -9.02
C GLY A 436 6.67 -31.27 -8.07
N ALA A 437 6.98 -31.98 -6.99
CA ALA A 437 8.02 -31.59 -6.04
C ALA A 437 9.39 -31.45 -6.72
N ARG A 438 9.76 -32.43 -7.58
CA ARG A 438 11.02 -32.39 -8.35
C ARG A 438 11.07 -31.21 -9.31
N ALA A 439 9.99 -30.93 -10.02
CA ALA A 439 9.91 -29.82 -10.96
C ALA A 439 10.08 -28.46 -10.25
N TRP A 440 9.49 -28.29 -9.06
CA TRP A 440 9.64 -27.09 -8.26
C TRP A 440 11.04 -26.97 -7.65
N TRP A 441 11.64 -28.08 -7.25
CA TRP A 441 13.01 -28.10 -6.73
C TRP A 441 14.02 -27.65 -7.80
N GLN A 442 13.93 -28.18 -9.02
CA GLN A 442 14.77 -27.79 -10.15
C GLN A 442 14.65 -26.28 -10.45
N ARG A 443 13.45 -25.74 -10.48
CA ARG A 443 13.25 -24.29 -10.67
C ARG A 443 13.87 -23.44 -9.57
N MET A 444 13.86 -23.92 -8.35
CA MET A 444 14.51 -23.25 -7.22
C MET A 444 16.03 -23.27 -7.39
N GLU A 445 16.62 -24.40 -7.79
CA GLU A 445 18.07 -24.51 -8.03
C GLU A 445 18.53 -23.61 -9.18
N GLU A 446 17.77 -23.52 -10.28
CA GLU A 446 18.05 -22.62 -11.41
C GLU A 446 18.16 -21.15 -10.97
N LYS A 447 17.34 -20.71 -10.04
CA LYS A 447 17.34 -19.35 -9.49
C LYS A 447 18.39 -19.12 -8.39
N LYS A 448 19.10 -20.14 -7.94
CA LYS A 448 20.14 -20.12 -6.91
C LYS A 448 19.67 -19.43 -5.63
N PRO A 449 19.16 -20.16 -4.64
CA PRO A 449 18.71 -19.60 -3.39
C PRO A 449 19.86 -18.87 -2.71
N THR A 450 19.60 -17.66 -2.22
CA THR A 450 20.63 -16.83 -1.58
C THR A 450 20.86 -17.20 -0.12
N ARG A 451 20.00 -18.05 0.47
CA ARG A 451 20.02 -18.40 1.90
C ARG A 451 19.57 -19.85 2.13
N PHE A 452 20.30 -20.54 2.98
CA PHE A 452 19.97 -21.85 3.51
C PHE A 452 19.32 -21.68 4.90
N ASN A 453 18.08 -21.15 4.93
CA ASN A 453 17.31 -20.92 6.14
C ASN A 453 16.45 -22.14 6.51
N ALA A 454 15.62 -22.01 7.55
CA ALA A 454 14.70 -23.07 7.96
C ALA A 454 13.78 -23.54 6.83
N ASP A 455 13.19 -22.62 6.03
CA ASP A 455 12.32 -22.99 4.90
C ASP A 455 13.04 -23.81 3.83
N TYR A 456 14.30 -23.47 3.53
CA TYR A 456 15.12 -24.27 2.62
C TYR A 456 15.28 -25.70 3.11
N TRP A 457 15.68 -25.89 4.35
CA TRP A 457 15.89 -27.23 4.90
C TRP A 457 14.59 -28.01 5.06
N LEU A 458 13.47 -27.35 5.34
CA LEU A 458 12.16 -27.98 5.35
C LEU A 458 11.78 -28.52 3.96
N ALA A 459 11.93 -27.69 2.94
CA ALA A 459 11.64 -28.08 1.55
C ALA A 459 12.58 -29.19 1.07
N HIS A 460 13.88 -29.10 1.39
CA HIS A 460 14.87 -30.11 1.06
C HIS A 460 14.56 -31.46 1.74
N SER A 461 14.19 -31.43 3.01
CA SER A 461 13.76 -32.64 3.74
C SER A 461 12.51 -33.28 3.13
N ALA A 462 11.48 -32.46 2.81
CA ALA A 462 10.25 -32.92 2.20
C ALA A 462 10.49 -33.50 0.79
N PHE A 463 11.37 -32.88 0.02
CA PHE A 463 11.79 -33.37 -1.32
C PHE A 463 12.46 -34.74 -1.22
N HIS A 464 13.46 -34.92 -0.39
CA HIS A 464 14.14 -36.21 -0.21
C HIS A 464 13.21 -37.27 0.36
N TRP A 465 12.29 -36.89 1.26
CA TRP A 465 11.29 -37.83 1.78
C TRP A 465 10.38 -38.39 0.69
N ILE A 466 9.86 -37.53 -0.22
CA ILE A 466 8.98 -38.01 -1.30
C ILE A 466 9.73 -38.81 -2.36
N GLU A 467 11.05 -38.56 -2.54
CA GLU A 467 11.92 -39.33 -3.41
C GLU A 467 12.36 -40.69 -2.79
N GLY A 468 12.06 -40.93 -1.49
CA GLY A 468 12.42 -42.15 -0.78
C GLY A 468 13.82 -42.14 -0.17
N ASP A 469 14.57 -41.06 -0.25
CA ASP A 469 15.87 -40.88 0.43
C ASP A 469 15.67 -40.42 1.87
N PHE A 470 15.30 -41.38 2.73
CA PHE A 470 14.99 -41.08 4.15
C PHE A 470 16.22 -40.62 4.96
N TYR A 471 17.42 -40.97 4.52
CA TYR A 471 18.64 -40.51 5.20
C TYR A 471 18.86 -39.01 4.98
N ALA A 472 18.88 -38.55 3.73
CA ALA A 472 19.02 -37.14 3.39
C ALA A 472 17.83 -36.31 3.92
N ALA A 473 16.62 -36.88 3.88
CA ALA A 473 15.43 -36.23 4.46
C ALA A 473 15.58 -35.98 5.97
N ASN A 474 16.05 -36.97 6.73
CA ASN A 474 16.24 -36.85 8.18
C ASN A 474 17.37 -35.88 8.55
N ASP A 475 18.51 -35.94 7.86
CA ASP A 475 19.64 -34.98 8.06
C ASP A 475 19.17 -33.55 7.83
N SER A 476 18.46 -33.29 6.73
CA SER A 476 17.90 -31.98 6.40
C SER A 476 16.85 -31.52 7.41
N TRP A 477 16.02 -32.43 7.90
CA TRP A 477 15.05 -32.12 8.93
C TRP A 477 15.72 -31.63 10.21
N HIS A 478 16.78 -32.30 10.67
CA HIS A 478 17.52 -31.92 11.88
C HIS A 478 18.16 -30.53 11.73
N LYS A 479 18.80 -30.26 10.59
CA LYS A 479 19.41 -28.95 10.31
C LYS A 479 18.37 -27.83 10.34
N GLY A 480 17.25 -28.03 9.69
CA GLY A 480 16.19 -27.03 9.60
C GLY A 480 15.40 -26.86 10.90
N ALA A 481 15.10 -27.94 11.61
CA ALA A 481 14.40 -27.88 12.89
C ALA A 481 15.18 -27.09 13.94
N ALA A 482 16.52 -27.25 13.99
CA ALA A 482 17.38 -26.45 14.86
C ALA A 482 17.29 -24.94 14.55
N MET A 483 17.22 -24.57 13.27
CA MET A 483 17.03 -23.18 12.86
C MET A 483 15.61 -22.67 13.16
N ALA A 484 14.59 -23.49 12.92
CA ALA A 484 13.19 -23.14 13.19
C ALA A 484 12.93 -22.84 14.67
N MET A 485 13.63 -23.52 15.58
CA MET A 485 13.53 -23.27 17.03
C MET A 485 14.09 -21.90 17.44
N GLN A 486 14.96 -21.30 16.62
CA GLN A 486 15.51 -19.95 16.87
C GLN A 486 14.65 -18.82 16.31
N LEU A 487 13.61 -19.12 15.54
CA LEU A 487 12.70 -18.13 15.01
C LEU A 487 11.91 -17.41 16.13
N PRO A 488 11.47 -16.16 15.92
CA PRO A 488 10.69 -15.40 16.89
C PRO A 488 9.43 -16.14 17.36
N LYS A 489 8.94 -15.79 18.55
CA LYS A 489 7.68 -16.34 19.09
C LYS A 489 6.49 -15.53 18.52
N ALA A 490 6.11 -15.80 17.28
CA ALA A 490 4.92 -15.23 16.67
C ALA A 490 4.22 -16.30 15.81
N GLY A 491 2.93 -16.12 15.55
CA GLY A 491 2.08 -17.16 14.97
C GLY A 491 2.55 -17.67 13.62
N ALA A 492 3.05 -16.80 12.73
CA ALA A 492 3.64 -17.24 11.47
C ALA A 492 4.82 -18.19 11.67
N TYR A 493 5.72 -17.90 12.63
CA TYR A 493 6.87 -18.74 12.92
C TYR A 493 6.50 -20.00 13.74
N GLU A 494 5.43 -19.95 14.54
CA GLU A 494 4.86 -21.15 15.17
C GLU A 494 4.31 -22.12 14.12
N PHE A 495 3.71 -21.58 13.04
CA PHE A 495 3.29 -22.41 11.90
C PHE A 495 4.49 -23.01 11.18
N ASP A 496 5.59 -22.28 11.03
CA ASP A 496 6.83 -22.81 10.44
C ASP A 496 7.35 -24.00 11.27
N ARG A 497 7.38 -23.89 12.62
CA ARG A 497 7.73 -25.01 13.50
C ARG A 497 6.75 -26.18 13.37
N TYR A 498 5.47 -25.91 13.26
CA TYR A 498 4.43 -26.92 13.10
C TYR A 498 4.61 -27.72 11.81
N ARG A 499 5.03 -27.10 10.69
CA ARG A 499 5.36 -27.82 9.46
C ARG A 499 6.47 -28.85 9.66
N TYR A 500 7.47 -28.59 10.51
CA TYR A 500 8.49 -29.56 10.89
C TYR A 500 7.92 -30.73 11.69
N VAL A 501 6.95 -30.48 12.58
CA VAL A 501 6.27 -31.54 13.30
C VAL A 501 5.49 -32.45 12.34
N LEU A 502 4.75 -31.85 11.40
CA LEU A 502 4.01 -32.59 10.37
C LEU A 502 4.94 -33.49 9.52
N LEU A 503 6.06 -32.93 9.06
CA LEU A 503 7.02 -33.69 8.26
C LEU A 503 7.69 -34.80 9.08
N ARG A 504 7.98 -34.56 10.37
CA ARG A 504 8.53 -35.60 11.27
C ARG A 504 7.59 -36.80 11.41
N GLN A 505 6.33 -36.54 11.64
CA GLN A 505 5.31 -37.59 11.69
C GLN A 505 5.26 -38.44 10.42
N ALA A 506 5.37 -37.78 9.27
CA ALA A 506 5.38 -38.47 7.97
C ALA A 506 6.66 -39.31 7.77
N LEU A 507 7.83 -38.83 8.19
CA LEU A 507 9.10 -39.56 8.18
C LEU A 507 9.06 -40.78 9.07
N ASP A 508 8.53 -40.66 10.29
CA ASP A 508 8.43 -41.77 11.26
C ASP A 508 7.49 -42.85 10.75
N GLN A 509 6.33 -42.47 10.20
CA GLN A 509 5.39 -43.40 9.56
C GLN A 509 6.01 -44.16 8.40
N SER A 510 6.72 -43.49 7.52
CA SER A 510 7.37 -44.11 6.36
C SER A 510 8.49 -45.06 6.79
N SER A 511 9.27 -44.68 7.78
CA SER A 511 10.33 -45.55 8.33
C SER A 511 9.80 -46.80 9.04
N ALA A 512 8.64 -46.71 9.70
CA ALA A 512 7.97 -47.86 10.31
C ALA A 512 7.43 -48.82 9.26
N LEU A 513 6.81 -48.28 8.18
CA LEU A 513 6.32 -49.10 7.07
C LEU A 513 7.45 -49.85 6.35
N GLN A 514 8.60 -49.18 6.17
CA GLN A 514 9.77 -49.80 5.55
C GLN A 514 10.34 -50.96 6.42
N ARG A 515 10.45 -50.75 7.73
CA ARG A 515 10.89 -51.82 8.67
C ARG A 515 9.95 -53.02 8.62
N ASN A 516 8.65 -52.79 8.74
CA ASN A 516 7.67 -53.87 8.68
C ASN A 516 7.71 -54.65 7.35
N ARG A 517 8.05 -53.95 6.24
CA ARG A 517 8.21 -54.60 4.94
C ARG A 517 9.46 -55.50 4.88
N ILE A 518 10.56 -55.06 5.46
CA ILE A 518 11.80 -55.83 5.54
C ILE A 518 11.58 -57.04 6.43
N ASP A 519 11.01 -56.86 7.63
CA ASP A 519 10.71 -57.96 8.59
C ASP A 519 9.81 -59.03 7.95
N ASN A 520 8.81 -58.62 7.18
CA ASN A 520 7.91 -59.55 6.46
C ASN A 520 8.60 -60.27 5.29
N LEU A 521 9.59 -59.66 4.64
CA LEU A 521 10.38 -60.32 3.58
C LEU A 521 11.33 -61.34 4.15
N ASP A 522 11.96 -61.03 5.30
CA ASP A 522 12.84 -61.97 6.00
C ASP A 522 12.07 -63.13 6.58
N ALA A 523 10.88 -62.92 7.14
CA ALA A 523 10.00 -64.00 7.63
C ALA A 523 9.55 -64.96 6.51
N ASN A 524 9.15 -64.40 5.34
CA ASN A 524 8.70 -65.21 4.18
C ASN A 524 9.87 -65.84 3.41
N GLY A 525 11.05 -65.22 3.41
CA GLY A 525 12.26 -65.79 2.80
C GLY A 525 12.81 -66.99 3.56
N GLY A 526 12.61 -67.03 4.87
CA GLY A 526 12.97 -68.16 5.70
C GLY A 526 12.13 -69.43 5.40
N ASP A 527 10.84 -69.26 5.14
CA ASP A 527 9.95 -70.39 4.81
C ASP A 527 10.23 -71.03 3.47
N LEU A 528 10.68 -70.22 2.48
CA LEU A 528 11.06 -70.73 1.15
C LEU A 528 12.39 -71.53 1.17
N ALA A 529 13.31 -71.18 2.08
CA ALA A 529 14.57 -71.91 2.25
C ALA A 529 14.37 -73.25 3.00
N LEU A 530 13.35 -73.36 3.84
CA LEU A 530 12.99 -74.59 4.56
C LEU A 530 12.16 -75.58 3.73
N GLN A 531 11.52 -75.11 2.64
CA GLN A 531 10.77 -75.98 1.72
C GLN A 531 11.63 -76.56 0.58
N SER A 532 12.88 -76.09 0.43
CA SER A 532 13.83 -76.52 -0.60
C SER A 532 14.96 -77.43 -0.04
N ALA A 533 14.96 -77.78 1.24
CA ALA A 533 15.86 -78.70 1.91
C ALA A 533 15.11 -80.00 2.27
#